data_d26bc75695fbcbcc043184a4959cdd2c
#
_entry.id   d26bc75695fbcbcc043184a4959cdd2c
#
_cell.length_a   1.000
_cell.length_b   1.000
_cell.length_c   1.000
_cell.angle_alpha   90.00
_cell.angle_beta   90.00
_cell.angle_gamma   90.00
#
_symmetry.space_group_name_H-M   'P 1'
#
loop_
_entity.id
_entity.type
_entity.pdbx_description
1 polymer ?
#
loop_
_entity_poly.entity_id
_entity_poly.type
_entity_poly.pdbx_seq_one_letter_code
_entity_poly.pdbx_strand_id
1 'polypeptide(L)'
;MTISRKINKPHHPDIFMNDTPIAEVANHKHLGLNISKDGTHHTHINLITEKTYRRLTILRRFKFILDRKTLETIYLTYIRPLLEYADVILDNNITYLVDKIEKVQMEAARIVTGGTRLVSLNNLCLETGWDKLKNRREMHRLVYFYKMKNNISPQYLSDLVPDSLNSIHSHSTRNSSIIPPIRTRTSLYTNYFLSATIRSWNLLPERIKSSTSVNSFKSNLKFNHPQKPPYYYIGKRLGQILHSRLRMHCSSLNQHLYSTNIVDSPLCQCGAIETTEHYLLYCPLYNVHRQLFIEPFFDDPLISYDHYLFGSPEFSYEQNVEIFLAVQSFIINSKRFNRN
;
A
#
# COMPACT_ATOMS: atom_id res chain seq x y z
N MET A 1 -1.06 -12.09 -33.53
CA MET A 1 -1.29 -12.81 -32.26
C MET A 1 -2.78 -12.92 -32.03
N THR A 2 -3.28 -14.11 -31.81
CA THR A 2 -4.69 -14.35 -31.44
C THR A 2 -4.79 -14.58 -29.94
N ILE A 3 -5.65 -13.83 -29.27
CA ILE A 3 -5.88 -13.99 -27.83
C ILE A 3 -7.02 -14.96 -27.63
N SER A 4 -6.75 -16.18 -27.14
CA SER A 4 -7.75 -17.20 -26.88
C SER A 4 -7.34 -18.16 -25.77
N ARG A 5 -8.30 -18.52 -24.91
CA ARG A 5 -8.16 -19.55 -23.85
C ARG A 5 -8.87 -20.84 -24.20
N LYS A 6 -9.43 -20.94 -25.38
CA LYS A 6 -10.05 -22.20 -25.83
C LYS A 6 -8.96 -23.29 -25.89
N ILE A 7 -9.31 -24.50 -25.45
CA ILE A 7 -8.45 -25.69 -25.57
C ILE A 7 -8.17 -25.94 -27.06
N ASN A 8 -9.23 -25.95 -27.85
CA ASN A 8 -9.13 -25.99 -29.31
C ASN A 8 -9.09 -24.55 -29.81
N LYS A 9 -7.89 -24.07 -30.13
CA LYS A 9 -7.69 -22.71 -30.66
C LYS A 9 -8.25 -22.62 -32.07
N PRO A 10 -8.94 -21.53 -32.44
CA PRO A 10 -9.34 -21.32 -33.80
C PRO A 10 -8.10 -21.24 -34.70
N HIS A 11 -8.11 -21.96 -35.80
CA HIS A 11 -7.09 -21.81 -36.84
C HIS A 11 -7.42 -20.53 -37.61
N HIS A 12 -6.44 -19.64 -37.71
CA HIS A 12 -6.54 -18.43 -38.53
C HIS A 12 -5.70 -18.63 -39.80
N PRO A 13 -6.14 -18.15 -40.95
CA PRO A 13 -5.31 -18.14 -42.14
C PRO A 13 -4.03 -17.31 -41.91
N ASP A 14 -2.98 -17.66 -42.57
CA ASP A 14 -1.74 -16.88 -42.55
C ASP A 14 -2.01 -15.46 -43.05
N ILE A 15 -1.46 -14.48 -42.34
CA ILE A 15 -1.58 -13.06 -42.68
C ILE A 15 -0.29 -12.66 -43.38
N PHE A 16 -0.41 -12.02 -44.54
CA PHE A 16 0.73 -11.54 -45.32
C PHE A 16 0.78 -10.02 -45.35
N MET A 17 1.99 -9.47 -45.41
CA MET A 17 2.23 -8.06 -45.68
C MET A 17 3.31 -7.99 -46.76
N ASN A 18 2.96 -7.44 -47.94
CA ASN A 18 3.81 -7.41 -49.13
C ASN A 18 4.41 -8.80 -49.43
N ASP A 19 3.56 -9.81 -49.57
CA ASP A 19 3.89 -11.23 -49.82
C ASP A 19 4.78 -11.91 -48.77
N THR A 20 5.07 -11.23 -47.66
CA THR A 20 5.83 -11.80 -46.55
C THR A 20 4.88 -12.28 -45.47
N PRO A 21 4.93 -13.56 -45.03
CA PRO A 21 4.07 -14.05 -43.97
C PRO A 21 4.41 -13.40 -42.64
N ILE A 22 3.39 -12.93 -41.93
CA ILE A 22 3.54 -12.33 -40.59
C ILE A 22 3.57 -13.46 -39.57
N ALA A 23 4.70 -13.60 -38.88
CA ALA A 23 4.88 -14.63 -37.83
C ALA A 23 3.91 -14.42 -36.65
N GLU A 24 3.25 -15.52 -36.24
CA GLU A 24 2.44 -15.49 -35.01
C GLU A 24 3.34 -15.45 -33.77
N VAL A 25 3.09 -14.49 -32.86
CA VAL A 25 3.85 -14.33 -31.63
C VAL A 25 2.99 -14.72 -30.41
N ALA A 26 3.63 -15.29 -29.38
CA ALA A 26 2.96 -15.66 -28.15
C ALA A 26 2.70 -14.47 -27.22
N ASN A 27 3.51 -13.43 -27.32
CA ASN A 27 3.42 -12.19 -26.52
C ASN A 27 3.65 -10.99 -27.44
N HIS A 28 2.88 -9.94 -27.22
CA HIS A 28 3.04 -8.67 -27.94
C HIS A 28 3.09 -7.51 -26.95
N LYS A 29 4.03 -6.59 -27.17
CA LYS A 29 4.13 -5.37 -26.38
C LYS A 29 3.37 -4.24 -27.05
N HIS A 30 2.30 -3.77 -26.40
CA HIS A 30 1.48 -2.66 -26.89
C HIS A 30 1.45 -1.54 -25.84
N LEU A 31 1.83 -0.32 -26.20
CA LEU A 31 1.88 0.83 -25.29
C LEU A 31 2.52 0.52 -23.91
N GLY A 32 3.61 -0.25 -23.91
CA GLY A 32 4.30 -0.64 -22.67
C GLY A 32 3.70 -1.84 -21.95
N LEU A 33 2.51 -2.31 -22.30
CA LEU A 33 1.86 -3.48 -21.74
C LEU A 33 2.23 -4.74 -22.54
N ASN A 34 2.69 -5.78 -21.86
CA ASN A 34 2.88 -7.09 -22.50
C ASN A 34 1.58 -7.88 -22.43
N ILE A 35 1.01 -8.13 -23.60
CA ILE A 35 -0.21 -8.91 -23.79
C ILE A 35 0.21 -10.31 -24.24
N SER A 36 -0.27 -11.35 -23.57
CA SER A 36 0.00 -12.75 -23.94
C SER A 36 -1.21 -13.38 -24.65
N LYS A 37 -0.93 -14.37 -25.50
CA LYS A 37 -1.97 -15.07 -26.29
C LYS A 37 -3.04 -15.77 -25.44
N ASP A 38 -2.77 -16.04 -24.18
CA ASP A 38 -3.72 -16.63 -23.22
C ASP A 38 -4.56 -15.55 -22.48
N GLY A 39 -4.34 -14.27 -22.77
CA GLY A 39 -5.02 -13.16 -22.10
C GLY A 39 -4.69 -13.04 -20.61
N THR A 40 -3.63 -13.71 -20.13
CA THR A 40 -3.15 -13.50 -18.77
C THR A 40 -2.13 -12.37 -18.72
N HIS A 41 -1.94 -11.79 -17.54
CA HIS A 41 -0.98 -10.70 -17.34
C HIS A 41 0.29 -11.18 -16.61
N HIS A 42 0.53 -12.50 -16.53
CA HIS A 42 1.66 -13.09 -15.82
C HIS A 42 3.00 -12.54 -16.28
N THR A 43 3.23 -12.56 -17.60
CA THR A 43 4.48 -12.07 -18.21
C THR A 43 4.72 -10.61 -17.86
N HIS A 44 3.68 -9.77 -18.00
CA HIS A 44 3.80 -8.35 -17.69
C HIS A 44 4.09 -8.10 -16.21
N ILE A 45 3.33 -8.73 -15.31
CA ILE A 45 3.51 -8.58 -13.86
C ILE A 45 4.89 -9.08 -13.42
N ASN A 46 5.39 -10.16 -14.00
CA ASN A 46 6.74 -10.62 -13.74
C ASN A 46 7.81 -9.58 -14.12
N LEU A 47 7.69 -9.01 -15.31
CA LEU A 47 8.62 -7.99 -15.80
C LEU A 47 8.58 -6.70 -14.96
N ILE A 48 7.40 -6.19 -14.61
CA ILE A 48 7.32 -4.98 -13.80
C ILE A 48 7.82 -5.21 -12.38
N THR A 49 7.53 -6.36 -11.77
CA THR A 49 8.02 -6.68 -10.42
C THR A 49 9.54 -6.83 -10.42
N GLU A 50 10.14 -7.52 -11.40
CA GLU A 50 11.59 -7.63 -11.55
C GLU A 50 12.25 -6.25 -11.70
N LYS A 51 11.74 -5.42 -12.62
CA LYS A 51 12.21 -4.05 -12.83
C LYS A 51 12.13 -3.23 -11.55
N THR A 52 11.05 -3.40 -10.80
CA THR A 52 10.82 -2.68 -9.54
C THR A 52 11.77 -3.15 -8.44
N TYR A 53 12.02 -4.46 -8.32
CA TYR A 53 12.99 -5.00 -7.36
C TYR A 53 14.41 -4.50 -7.64
N ARG A 54 14.82 -4.38 -8.91
CA ARG A 54 16.11 -3.77 -9.27
C ARG A 54 16.21 -2.33 -8.75
N ARG A 55 15.15 -1.52 -8.88
CA ARG A 55 15.10 -0.15 -8.34
C ARG A 55 15.12 -0.15 -6.80
N LEU A 56 14.40 -1.06 -6.16
CA LEU A 56 14.43 -1.21 -4.70
C LEU A 56 15.81 -1.59 -4.17
N THR A 57 16.58 -2.38 -4.93
CA THR A 57 17.96 -2.73 -4.55
C THR A 57 18.84 -1.49 -4.48
N ILE A 58 18.67 -0.53 -5.41
CA ILE A 58 19.36 0.76 -5.36
C ILE A 58 18.89 1.55 -4.14
N LEU A 59 17.58 1.67 -3.92
CA LEU A 59 17.00 2.39 -2.78
C LEU A 59 17.50 1.82 -1.43
N ARG A 60 17.67 0.49 -1.35
CA ARG A 60 18.16 -0.21 -0.15
C ARG A 60 19.59 0.19 0.21
N ARG A 61 20.45 0.51 -0.75
CA ARG A 61 21.82 1.00 -0.49
C ARG A 61 21.82 2.33 0.25
N PHE A 62 20.81 3.16 0.02
CA PHE A 62 20.66 4.47 0.65
C PHE A 62 19.83 4.44 1.94
N LYS A 63 19.36 3.27 2.39
CA LYS A 63 18.44 3.11 3.53
C LYS A 63 18.92 3.81 4.81
N PHE A 64 20.22 3.83 5.08
CA PHE A 64 20.81 4.40 6.29
C PHE A 64 21.43 5.79 6.05
N ILE A 65 21.51 6.24 4.81
CA ILE A 65 22.14 7.51 4.40
C ILE A 65 21.08 8.60 4.24
N LEU A 66 20.04 8.29 3.46
CA LEU A 66 18.96 9.25 3.17
C LEU A 66 17.92 9.24 4.29
N ASP A 67 17.35 10.40 4.55
CA ASP A 67 16.22 10.55 5.48
C ASP A 67 14.96 9.86 4.97
N ARG A 68 14.01 9.68 5.89
CA ARG A 68 12.75 8.96 5.61
C ARG A 68 11.93 9.62 4.49
N LYS A 69 11.84 10.96 4.49
CA LYS A 69 11.03 11.72 3.53
C LYS A 69 11.57 11.56 2.10
N THR A 70 12.90 11.66 1.95
CA THR A 70 13.57 11.46 0.66
C THR A 70 13.38 10.05 0.12
N LEU A 71 13.58 9.02 0.96
CA LEU A 71 13.35 7.62 0.57
C LEU A 71 11.90 7.36 0.14
N GLU A 72 10.95 7.92 0.87
CA GLU A 72 9.53 7.84 0.54
C GLU A 72 9.20 8.55 -0.77
N THR A 73 9.71 9.74 -0.98
CA THR A 73 9.52 10.49 -2.23
C THR A 73 10.04 9.69 -3.42
N ILE A 74 11.23 9.10 -3.33
CA ILE A 74 11.77 8.24 -4.40
C ILE A 74 10.85 7.06 -4.68
N TYR A 75 10.33 6.39 -3.65
CA TYR A 75 9.39 5.31 -3.86
C TYR A 75 8.11 5.79 -4.57
N LEU A 76 7.49 6.85 -4.06
CA LEU A 76 6.20 7.34 -4.54
C LEU A 76 6.27 7.88 -5.98
N THR A 77 7.39 8.52 -6.37
CA THR A 77 7.53 9.15 -7.68
C THR A 77 8.20 8.27 -8.73
N TYR A 78 9.12 7.39 -8.33
CA TYR A 78 9.94 6.63 -9.27
C TYR A 78 9.65 5.13 -9.32
N ILE A 79 9.14 4.55 -8.22
CA ILE A 79 8.93 3.10 -8.11
C ILE A 79 7.45 2.73 -8.23
N ARG A 80 6.58 3.34 -7.40
CA ARG A 80 5.15 3.04 -7.38
C ARG A 80 4.44 3.24 -8.72
N PRO A 81 4.74 4.27 -9.53
CA PRO A 81 4.10 4.45 -10.83
C PRO A 81 4.29 3.27 -11.80
N LEU A 82 5.36 2.49 -11.66
CA LEU A 82 5.54 1.27 -12.45
C LEU A 82 4.54 0.17 -12.06
N LEU A 83 4.20 0.09 -10.77
CA LEU A 83 3.28 -0.92 -10.23
C LEU A 83 1.81 -0.55 -10.51
N GLU A 84 1.56 0.74 -10.75
CA GLU A 84 0.23 1.31 -11.02
C GLU A 84 -0.01 1.58 -12.52
N TYR A 85 1.03 1.41 -13.36
CA TYR A 85 0.86 1.60 -14.81
C TYR A 85 -0.11 0.56 -15.37
N ALA A 86 -1.16 1.02 -16.05
CA ALA A 86 -2.21 0.20 -16.64
C ALA A 86 -2.92 -0.76 -15.65
N ASP A 87 -2.90 -0.44 -14.36
CA ASP A 87 -3.43 -1.28 -13.28
C ASP A 87 -4.91 -1.62 -13.45
N VAL A 88 -5.71 -0.71 -14.02
CA VAL A 88 -7.13 -0.92 -14.35
C VAL A 88 -7.32 -2.09 -15.33
N ILE A 89 -6.39 -2.29 -16.27
CA ILE A 89 -6.43 -3.37 -17.25
C ILE A 89 -5.87 -4.67 -16.65
N LEU A 90 -4.82 -4.53 -15.83
CA LEU A 90 -4.06 -5.66 -15.29
C LEU A 90 -4.74 -6.36 -14.12
N ASP A 91 -5.71 -5.71 -13.48
CA ASP A 91 -6.35 -6.21 -12.26
C ASP A 91 -7.42 -7.26 -12.59
N ASN A 92 -6.96 -8.50 -12.70
CA ASN A 92 -7.82 -9.69 -12.85
C ASN A 92 -8.05 -10.44 -11.53
N ASN A 93 -7.68 -9.85 -10.39
CA ASN A 93 -7.81 -10.41 -9.03
C ASN A 93 -7.22 -11.84 -8.87
N ILE A 94 -6.23 -12.22 -9.67
CA ILE A 94 -5.48 -13.44 -9.44
C ILE A 94 -4.61 -13.24 -8.20
N THR A 95 -4.97 -13.89 -7.10
CA THR A 95 -4.43 -13.66 -5.75
C THR A 95 -2.91 -13.64 -5.71
N TYR A 96 -2.24 -14.64 -6.28
CA TYR A 96 -0.78 -14.69 -6.21
C TYR A 96 -0.07 -13.57 -6.98
N LEU A 97 -0.69 -13.04 -8.07
CA LEU A 97 -0.17 -11.88 -8.80
C LEU A 97 -0.36 -10.58 -8.03
N VAL A 98 -1.53 -10.44 -7.39
CA VAL A 98 -1.81 -9.33 -6.47
C VAL A 98 -0.81 -9.33 -5.33
N ASP A 99 -0.59 -10.47 -4.68
CA ASP A 99 0.36 -10.62 -3.57
C ASP A 99 1.80 -10.34 -4.00
N LYS A 100 2.16 -10.72 -5.24
CA LYS A 100 3.49 -10.47 -5.79
C LYS A 100 3.78 -8.97 -5.90
N ILE A 101 2.81 -8.18 -6.36
CA ILE A 101 2.93 -6.73 -6.46
C ILE A 101 2.91 -6.10 -5.06
N GLU A 102 2.05 -6.58 -4.16
CA GLU A 102 1.96 -6.09 -2.78
C GLU A 102 3.27 -6.29 -2.01
N LYS A 103 3.93 -7.45 -2.18
CA LYS A 103 5.26 -7.73 -1.60
C LYS A 103 6.32 -6.69 -1.98
N VAL A 104 6.25 -6.13 -3.19
CA VAL A 104 7.17 -5.05 -3.62
C VAL A 104 6.95 -3.79 -2.78
N GLN A 105 5.68 -3.39 -2.57
CA GLN A 105 5.35 -2.24 -1.72
C GLN A 105 5.76 -2.48 -0.26
N MET A 106 5.53 -3.69 0.28
CA MET A 106 5.98 -4.04 1.64
C MET A 106 7.50 -3.87 1.80
N GLU A 107 8.27 -4.32 0.81
CA GLU A 107 9.73 -4.19 0.84
C GLU A 107 10.15 -2.71 0.76
N ALA A 108 9.48 -1.91 -0.07
CA ALA A 108 9.70 -0.45 -0.11
C ALA A 108 9.39 0.19 1.25
N ALA A 109 8.27 -0.18 1.88
CA ALA A 109 7.88 0.32 3.19
C ALA A 109 8.91 -0.01 4.27
N ARG A 110 9.48 -1.25 4.25
CA ARG A 110 10.57 -1.64 5.16
C ARG A 110 11.85 -0.81 4.93
N ILE A 111 12.17 -0.49 3.70
CA ILE A 111 13.33 0.38 3.40
C ILE A 111 13.09 1.78 3.96
N VAL A 112 11.92 2.34 3.72
CA VAL A 112 11.55 3.71 4.13
C VAL A 112 11.49 3.83 5.65
N THR A 113 10.79 2.92 6.34
CA THR A 113 10.61 2.97 7.79
C THR A 113 11.81 2.41 8.58
N GLY A 114 12.65 1.60 7.94
CA GLY A 114 13.68 0.84 8.61
C GLY A 114 13.17 -0.43 9.29
N GLY A 115 11.90 -0.80 9.08
CA GLY A 115 11.28 -2.00 9.63
C GLY A 115 12.02 -3.28 9.28
N THR A 116 11.87 -4.30 10.14
CA THR A 116 12.44 -5.64 9.94
C THR A 116 11.49 -6.50 9.10
N ARG A 117 11.91 -7.74 8.79
CA ARG A 117 11.04 -8.71 8.09
C ARG A 117 9.87 -9.20 8.94
N LEU A 118 9.92 -8.99 10.25
CA LEU A 118 8.92 -9.43 11.21
C LEU A 118 7.67 -8.53 11.23
N VAL A 119 7.76 -7.34 10.60
CA VAL A 119 6.64 -6.38 10.58
C VAL A 119 5.52 -6.86 9.66
N SER A 120 4.29 -6.83 10.18
CA SER A 120 3.08 -7.11 9.41
C SER A 120 2.82 -6.05 8.33
N LEU A 121 2.10 -6.44 7.26
CA LEU A 121 1.67 -5.48 6.23
C LEU A 121 0.83 -4.34 6.83
N ASN A 122 -0.05 -4.65 7.78
CA ASN A 122 -0.91 -3.65 8.39
C ASN A 122 -0.09 -2.60 9.16
N ASN A 123 0.89 -3.03 9.96
CA ASN A 123 1.76 -2.09 10.70
C ASN A 123 2.60 -1.22 9.75
N LEU A 124 3.06 -1.78 8.62
CA LEU A 124 3.76 -1.00 7.60
C LEU A 124 2.84 0.04 6.94
N CYS A 125 1.58 -0.32 6.63
CA CYS A 125 0.61 0.61 6.08
C CYS A 125 0.28 1.74 7.07
N LEU A 126 0.06 1.41 8.36
CA LEU A 126 -0.18 2.41 9.41
C LEU A 126 1.02 3.34 9.58
N GLU A 127 2.24 2.80 9.67
CA GLU A 127 3.46 3.59 9.85
C GLU A 127 3.79 4.47 8.64
N THR A 128 3.48 4.03 7.41
CA THR A 128 3.74 4.81 6.19
C THR A 128 2.57 5.70 5.77
N GLY A 129 1.35 5.39 6.22
CA GLY A 129 0.13 6.00 5.69
C GLY A 129 -0.18 5.59 4.26
N TRP A 130 0.38 4.48 3.77
CA TRP A 130 0.15 4.01 2.41
C TRP A 130 -1.01 3.04 2.33
N ASP A 131 -1.87 3.26 1.35
CA ASP A 131 -2.89 2.28 0.98
C ASP A 131 -2.26 1.04 0.38
N LYS A 132 -2.87 -0.13 0.62
CA LYS A 132 -2.53 -1.34 -0.13
C LYS A 132 -2.74 -1.09 -1.62
N LEU A 133 -1.83 -1.58 -2.46
CA LEU A 133 -1.95 -1.41 -3.92
C LEU A 133 -3.25 -2.03 -4.46
N LYS A 134 -3.76 -3.08 -3.82
CA LYS A 134 -5.07 -3.65 -4.14
C LYS A 134 -6.20 -2.62 -3.99
N ASN A 135 -6.24 -1.89 -2.88
CA ASN A 135 -7.27 -0.87 -2.62
C ASN A 135 -7.13 0.30 -3.62
N ARG A 136 -5.91 0.69 -3.93
CA ARG A 136 -5.64 1.74 -4.92
C ARG A 136 -6.11 1.36 -6.31
N ARG A 137 -5.85 0.11 -6.75
CA ARG A 137 -6.36 -0.41 -8.02
C ARG A 137 -7.89 -0.42 -8.07
N GLU A 138 -8.55 -0.85 -6.99
CA GLU A 138 -10.00 -0.79 -6.90
C GLU A 138 -10.51 0.64 -7.03
N MET A 139 -9.89 1.61 -6.34
CA MET A 139 -10.21 3.02 -6.48
C MET A 139 -10.02 3.52 -7.92
N HIS A 140 -8.92 3.15 -8.59
CA HIS A 140 -8.68 3.54 -9.99
C HIS A 140 -9.74 2.96 -10.92
N ARG A 141 -10.15 1.70 -10.74
CA ARG A 141 -11.25 1.09 -11.50
C ARG A 141 -12.57 1.81 -11.30
N LEU A 142 -12.92 2.11 -10.05
CA LEU A 142 -14.15 2.85 -9.71
C LEU A 142 -14.15 4.27 -10.30
N VAL A 143 -13.02 4.97 -10.24
CA VAL A 143 -12.87 6.31 -10.88
C VAL A 143 -13.03 6.22 -12.40
N TYR A 144 -12.43 5.20 -13.01
CA TYR A 144 -12.56 5.02 -14.46
C TYR A 144 -14.01 4.68 -14.85
N PHE A 145 -14.66 3.81 -14.09
CA PHE A 145 -16.06 3.46 -14.26
C PHE A 145 -17.00 4.67 -14.08
N TYR A 146 -16.74 5.51 -13.09
CA TYR A 146 -17.45 6.77 -12.91
C TYR A 146 -17.36 7.65 -14.16
N LYS A 147 -16.19 7.76 -14.77
CA LYS A 147 -15.99 8.50 -16.02
C LYS A 147 -16.78 7.90 -17.18
N MET A 148 -16.79 6.58 -17.33
CA MET A 148 -17.58 5.88 -18.35
C MET A 148 -19.06 6.14 -18.17
N LYS A 149 -19.57 5.98 -16.95
CA LYS A 149 -21.00 6.17 -16.61
C LYS A 149 -21.49 7.59 -16.85
N ASN A 150 -20.62 8.59 -16.68
CA ASN A 150 -20.97 10.00 -16.84
C ASN A 150 -20.52 10.59 -18.19
N ASN A 151 -20.22 9.75 -19.19
CA ASN A 151 -19.82 10.14 -20.55
C ASN A 151 -18.59 11.09 -20.57
N ILE A 152 -17.67 10.93 -19.60
CA ILE A 152 -16.40 11.67 -19.53
C ILE A 152 -15.27 10.88 -20.24
N SER A 153 -15.55 9.64 -20.62
CA SER A 153 -14.66 8.77 -21.40
C SER A 153 -15.10 8.76 -22.87
N PRO A 154 -14.27 8.25 -23.82
CA PRO A 154 -14.69 8.04 -25.18
C PRO A 154 -16.00 7.23 -25.27
N GLN A 155 -16.89 7.60 -26.21
CA GLN A 155 -18.24 7.07 -26.31
C GLN A 155 -18.28 5.53 -26.34
N TYR A 156 -17.40 4.90 -27.16
CA TYR A 156 -17.34 3.43 -27.26
C TYR A 156 -17.03 2.71 -25.94
N LEU A 157 -16.44 3.39 -24.96
CA LEU A 157 -16.23 2.85 -23.62
C LEU A 157 -17.45 3.08 -22.72
N SER A 158 -18.09 4.25 -22.87
CA SER A 158 -19.33 4.57 -22.14
C SER A 158 -20.45 3.60 -22.52
N ASP A 159 -20.55 3.21 -23.79
CA ASP A 159 -21.52 2.25 -24.32
C ASP A 159 -21.37 0.82 -23.74
N LEU A 160 -20.22 0.52 -23.13
CA LEU A 160 -20.00 -0.77 -22.44
C LEU A 160 -20.67 -0.84 -21.08
N VAL A 161 -21.09 0.30 -20.51
CA VAL A 161 -21.73 0.33 -19.19
C VAL A 161 -23.21 -0.05 -19.33
N PRO A 162 -23.66 -1.15 -18.70
CA PRO A 162 -25.07 -1.51 -18.76
C PRO A 162 -25.97 -0.44 -18.12
N ASP A 163 -27.18 -0.31 -18.64
CA ASP A 163 -28.18 0.54 -18.06
C ASP A 163 -28.54 0.15 -16.62
N SER A 164 -28.86 1.14 -15.80
CA SER A 164 -29.35 0.87 -14.44
C SER A 164 -30.78 0.33 -14.47
N LEU A 165 -31.22 -0.32 -13.42
CA LEU A 165 -32.57 -0.85 -13.33
C LEU A 165 -33.64 0.25 -13.47
N ASN A 166 -33.33 1.49 -13.07
CA ASN A 166 -34.21 2.64 -13.26
C ASN A 166 -34.50 2.97 -14.73
N SER A 167 -33.53 2.77 -15.60
CA SER A 167 -33.72 3.04 -17.06
C SER A 167 -34.42 1.87 -17.77
N ILE A 168 -34.39 0.69 -17.16
CA ILE A 168 -35.01 -0.53 -17.73
C ILE A 168 -36.47 -0.68 -17.28
N HIS A 169 -36.81 -0.25 -16.06
CA HIS A 169 -38.14 -0.42 -15.48
C HIS A 169 -38.74 0.93 -15.09
N SER A 170 -40.04 1.15 -15.41
CA SER A 170 -40.80 2.38 -15.14
C SER A 170 -41.12 2.63 -13.64
N HIS A 171 -40.88 1.63 -12.77
CA HIS A 171 -41.17 1.73 -11.34
C HIS A 171 -39.89 1.95 -10.52
N SER A 172 -39.87 3.06 -9.74
CA SER A 172 -38.77 3.33 -8.79
C SER A 172 -38.85 2.35 -7.60
N THR A 173 -37.90 1.44 -7.51
CA THR A 173 -37.72 0.54 -6.36
C THR A 173 -36.52 0.99 -5.52
N ARG A 174 -36.38 0.48 -4.28
CA ARG A 174 -35.22 0.77 -3.42
C ARG A 174 -33.87 0.44 -4.06
N ASN A 175 -33.85 -0.45 -5.05
CA ASN A 175 -32.67 -0.93 -5.76
C ASN A 175 -32.53 -0.38 -7.18
N SER A 176 -33.25 0.66 -7.51
CA SER A 176 -33.35 1.19 -8.87
C SER A 176 -32.05 1.77 -9.44
N SER A 177 -31.12 2.22 -8.59
CA SER A 177 -29.79 2.69 -8.98
C SER A 177 -28.77 1.59 -9.25
N ILE A 178 -29.13 0.31 -8.98
CA ILE A 178 -28.25 -0.83 -9.19
C ILE A 178 -28.08 -1.09 -10.68
N ILE A 179 -26.82 -1.32 -11.08
CA ILE A 179 -26.49 -1.79 -12.42
C ILE A 179 -26.54 -3.34 -12.41
N PRO A 180 -27.30 -3.97 -13.32
CA PRO A 180 -27.36 -5.42 -13.36
C PRO A 180 -25.98 -6.07 -13.49
N PRO A 181 -25.66 -7.09 -12.67
CA PRO A 181 -24.37 -7.76 -12.79
C PRO A 181 -24.27 -8.51 -14.12
N ILE A 182 -23.12 -8.42 -14.76
CA ILE A 182 -22.85 -9.15 -16.00
C ILE A 182 -22.80 -10.66 -15.69
N ARG A 183 -23.54 -11.46 -16.44
CA ARG A 183 -23.48 -12.93 -16.34
C ARG A 183 -22.12 -13.44 -16.81
N THR A 184 -21.41 -14.09 -15.91
CA THR A 184 -20.05 -14.60 -16.16
C THR A 184 -20.04 -16.13 -16.05
N ARG A 185 -19.33 -16.81 -16.97
CA ARG A 185 -19.21 -18.28 -16.96
C ARG A 185 -17.87 -18.76 -16.39
N THR A 186 -16.91 -17.88 -16.17
CA THR A 186 -15.57 -18.22 -15.68
C THR A 186 -15.15 -17.27 -14.56
N SER A 187 -14.40 -17.77 -13.58
CA SER A 187 -13.85 -16.96 -12.49
C SER A 187 -12.98 -15.79 -13.02
N LEU A 188 -12.27 -16.00 -14.11
CA LEU A 188 -11.49 -14.96 -14.74
C LEU A 188 -12.39 -13.82 -15.24
N TYR A 189 -13.42 -14.12 -16.03
CA TYR A 189 -14.34 -13.11 -16.56
C TYR A 189 -15.10 -12.40 -15.42
N THR A 190 -15.42 -13.12 -14.35
CA THR A 190 -15.99 -12.53 -13.13
C THR A 190 -15.10 -11.44 -12.53
N ASN A 191 -13.79 -11.60 -12.62
CA ASN A 191 -12.80 -10.68 -12.05
C ASN A 191 -12.26 -9.65 -13.07
N TYR A 192 -12.74 -9.67 -14.31
CA TYR A 192 -12.38 -8.65 -15.28
C TYR A 192 -12.98 -7.28 -14.94
N PHE A 193 -12.39 -6.23 -15.50
CA PHE A 193 -12.68 -4.83 -15.21
C PHE A 193 -14.16 -4.53 -15.03
N LEU A 194 -15.00 -4.74 -16.04
CA LEU A 194 -16.42 -4.38 -15.99
C LEU A 194 -17.18 -5.18 -14.92
N SER A 195 -17.06 -6.51 -14.97
CA SER A 195 -17.80 -7.40 -14.06
C SER A 195 -17.43 -7.17 -12.60
N ALA A 196 -16.13 -7.00 -12.31
CA ALA A 196 -15.65 -6.73 -10.96
C ALA A 196 -16.04 -5.34 -10.49
N THR A 197 -15.92 -4.33 -11.38
CA THR A 197 -16.17 -2.93 -11.02
C THR A 197 -17.65 -2.65 -10.79
N ILE A 198 -18.57 -3.26 -11.57
CA ILE A 198 -20.01 -3.15 -11.33
C ILE A 198 -20.36 -3.67 -9.94
N ARG A 199 -19.77 -4.78 -9.49
CA ARG A 199 -20.00 -5.28 -8.13
C ARG A 199 -19.55 -4.30 -7.06
N SER A 200 -18.31 -3.78 -7.18
CA SER A 200 -17.80 -2.77 -6.25
C SER A 200 -18.63 -1.48 -6.31
N TRP A 201 -19.04 -1.06 -7.51
CA TRP A 201 -19.90 0.13 -7.70
C TRP A 201 -21.24 0.00 -7.00
N ASN A 202 -21.90 -1.13 -7.13
CA ASN A 202 -23.19 -1.38 -6.49
C ASN A 202 -23.14 -1.34 -4.96
N LEU A 203 -21.99 -1.65 -4.37
CA LEU A 203 -21.75 -1.57 -2.92
C LEU A 203 -21.49 -0.15 -2.42
N LEU A 204 -21.23 0.82 -3.32
CA LEU A 204 -20.98 2.20 -2.90
C LEU A 204 -22.27 2.86 -2.39
N PRO A 205 -22.16 3.67 -1.32
CA PRO A 205 -23.26 4.54 -0.89
C PRO A 205 -23.70 5.52 -2.00
N GLU A 206 -24.98 5.83 -2.07
CA GLU A 206 -25.53 6.78 -3.07
C GLU A 206 -24.86 8.15 -3.02
N ARG A 207 -24.52 8.65 -1.83
CA ARG A 207 -23.79 9.92 -1.67
C ARG A 207 -22.46 9.96 -2.44
N ILE A 208 -21.82 8.80 -2.65
CA ILE A 208 -20.57 8.71 -3.42
C ILE A 208 -20.89 8.65 -4.90
N LYS A 209 -21.86 7.82 -5.31
CA LYS A 209 -22.28 7.66 -6.71
C LYS A 209 -22.79 8.96 -7.31
N SER A 210 -23.48 9.78 -6.52
CA SER A 210 -24.06 11.08 -6.92
C SER A 210 -23.05 12.25 -6.92
N SER A 211 -21.76 11.98 -6.76
CA SER A 211 -20.73 13.02 -6.83
C SER A 211 -20.81 13.79 -8.15
N THR A 212 -20.68 15.13 -8.07
CA THR A 212 -20.85 16.05 -9.22
C THR A 212 -19.60 16.15 -10.11
N SER A 213 -18.46 15.72 -9.61
CA SER A 213 -17.19 15.77 -10.37
C SER A 213 -16.30 14.57 -10.06
N VAL A 214 -15.35 14.30 -10.97
CA VAL A 214 -14.33 13.26 -10.78
C VAL A 214 -13.50 13.50 -9.51
N ASN A 215 -13.20 14.77 -9.19
CA ASN A 215 -12.41 15.12 -8.01
C ASN A 215 -13.21 14.90 -6.72
N SER A 216 -14.49 15.29 -6.70
CA SER A 216 -15.39 15.00 -5.58
C SER A 216 -15.57 13.50 -5.38
N PHE A 217 -15.78 12.74 -6.47
CA PHE A 217 -15.86 11.28 -6.41
C PHE A 217 -14.59 10.64 -5.82
N LYS A 218 -13.41 11.05 -6.30
CA LYS A 218 -12.12 10.58 -5.74
C LYS A 218 -11.97 10.91 -4.26
N SER A 219 -12.35 12.11 -3.85
CA SER A 219 -12.28 12.53 -2.44
C SER A 219 -13.19 11.69 -1.55
N ASN A 220 -14.42 11.41 -2.03
CA ASN A 220 -15.40 10.61 -1.31
C ASN A 220 -15.05 9.11 -1.26
N LEU A 221 -14.24 8.61 -2.24
CA LEU A 221 -13.72 7.24 -2.25
C LEU A 221 -12.50 7.05 -1.34
N LYS A 222 -11.82 8.12 -0.94
CA LYS A 222 -10.65 7.97 -0.06
C LYS A 222 -11.11 7.29 1.22
N PHE A 223 -10.64 6.08 1.42
CA PHE A 223 -10.70 5.44 2.72
C PHE A 223 -10.05 6.40 3.71
N ASN A 224 -10.70 6.64 4.85
CA ASN A 224 -10.14 7.46 5.92
C ASN A 224 -8.94 6.74 6.53
N HIS A 225 -7.81 6.73 5.82
CA HIS A 225 -6.55 6.39 6.46
C HIS A 225 -6.09 7.60 7.27
N PRO A 226 -5.76 7.41 8.54
CA PRO A 226 -5.14 8.48 9.32
C PRO A 226 -3.91 8.97 8.56
N GLN A 227 -3.89 10.25 8.26
CA GLN A 227 -2.72 10.85 7.61
C GLN A 227 -1.54 10.67 8.56
N LYS A 228 -0.43 10.18 8.02
CA LYS A 228 0.80 10.05 8.80
C LYS A 228 1.22 11.42 9.34
N PRO A 229 1.44 11.55 10.64
CA PRO A 229 1.85 12.81 11.23
C PRO A 229 3.17 13.33 10.65
N PRO A 230 3.30 14.66 10.42
CA PRO A 230 4.51 15.25 9.82
C PRO A 230 5.76 15.08 10.71
N TYR A 231 5.61 15.00 12.01
CA TYR A 231 6.69 14.78 12.96
C TYR A 231 7.32 13.36 12.88
N TYR A 232 6.76 12.42 12.11
CA TYR A 232 7.40 11.12 11.83
C TYR A 232 8.66 11.24 10.95
N TYR A 233 8.88 12.40 10.34
CA TYR A 233 10.06 12.67 9.51
C TYR A 233 11.21 13.36 10.24
N ILE A 234 11.05 13.67 11.51
CA ILE A 234 11.99 14.47 12.29
C ILE A 234 13.16 13.63 12.81
N GLY A 235 14.27 14.30 13.07
CA GLY A 235 15.46 13.73 13.66
C GLY A 235 16.39 13.04 12.67
N LYS A 236 17.48 12.51 13.20
CA LYS A 236 18.50 11.79 12.41
C LYS A 236 17.96 10.42 11.97
N ARG A 237 18.44 9.94 10.83
CA ARG A 237 17.97 8.70 10.22
C ARG A 237 17.96 7.50 11.17
N LEU A 238 19.00 7.33 11.98
CA LEU A 238 19.06 6.25 12.97
C LEU A 238 17.91 6.36 13.99
N GLY A 239 17.66 7.56 14.53
CA GLY A 239 16.55 7.81 15.44
C GLY A 239 15.19 7.52 14.79
N GLN A 240 14.96 7.97 13.57
CA GLN A 240 13.75 7.65 12.81
C GLN A 240 13.52 6.14 12.68
N ILE A 241 14.56 5.36 12.34
CA ILE A 241 14.50 3.90 12.20
C ILE A 241 14.15 3.24 13.53
N LEU A 242 14.88 3.56 14.60
CA LEU A 242 14.71 2.90 15.89
C LEU A 242 13.35 3.24 16.52
N HIS A 243 12.91 4.50 16.42
CA HIS A 243 11.62 4.94 16.88
C HIS A 243 10.47 4.27 16.10
N SER A 244 10.56 4.20 14.77
CA SER A 244 9.62 3.43 13.93
C SER A 244 9.54 1.96 14.34
N ARG A 245 10.67 1.31 14.66
CA ARG A 245 10.69 -0.09 15.08
C ARG A 245 10.00 -0.31 16.42
N LEU A 246 10.11 0.65 17.34
CA LEU A 246 9.36 0.60 18.59
C LEU A 246 7.86 0.68 18.37
N ARG A 247 7.38 1.63 17.55
CA ARG A 247 5.97 1.75 17.17
C ARG A 247 5.41 0.51 16.48
N MET A 248 6.19 -0.12 15.63
CA MET A 248 5.78 -1.30 14.85
C MET A 248 6.03 -2.62 15.59
N HIS A 249 6.46 -2.61 16.85
CA HIS A 249 6.80 -3.80 17.65
C HIS A 249 7.79 -4.76 16.94
N CYS A 250 8.80 -4.20 16.28
CA CYS A 250 9.82 -4.98 15.55
C CYS A 250 11.25 -4.54 15.88
N SER A 251 11.46 -3.99 17.06
CA SER A 251 12.79 -3.65 17.59
C SER A 251 13.54 -4.90 18.12
N SER A 252 14.78 -4.71 18.55
CA SER A 252 15.54 -5.78 19.21
C SER A 252 15.30 -5.87 20.71
N LEU A 253 14.18 -5.37 21.24
CA LEU A 253 13.75 -5.64 22.61
C LEU A 253 13.37 -7.12 22.77
N ASN A 254 13.70 -7.73 23.90
CA ASN A 254 13.51 -9.16 24.10
C ASN A 254 12.04 -9.58 23.98
N GLN A 255 11.09 -8.75 24.42
CA GLN A 255 9.66 -9.03 24.22
C GLN A 255 9.27 -9.11 22.73
N HIS A 256 9.81 -8.22 21.88
CA HIS A 256 9.52 -8.27 20.44
C HIS A 256 10.17 -9.49 19.77
N LEU A 257 11.38 -9.85 20.19
CA LEU A 257 12.08 -11.02 19.67
C LEU A 257 11.47 -12.34 20.18
N TYR A 258 11.03 -12.36 21.43
CA TYR A 258 10.34 -13.52 22.04
C TYR A 258 9.00 -13.80 21.34
N SER A 259 8.21 -12.75 21.05
CA SER A 259 6.94 -12.90 20.33
C SER A 259 7.09 -13.48 18.91
N THR A 260 8.31 -13.51 18.38
CA THR A 260 8.65 -14.06 17.06
C THR A 260 9.56 -15.29 17.13
N ASN A 261 9.70 -15.89 18.33
CA ASN A 261 10.52 -17.07 18.59
C ASN A 261 12.00 -16.94 18.19
N ILE A 262 12.57 -15.73 18.35
CA ILE A 262 13.99 -15.46 18.06
C ILE A 262 14.85 -15.63 19.33
N VAL A 263 14.28 -15.34 20.50
CA VAL A 263 14.90 -15.51 21.80
C VAL A 263 14.00 -16.34 22.72
N ASP A 264 14.58 -17.05 23.68
CA ASP A 264 13.86 -17.95 24.60
C ASP A 264 13.24 -17.23 25.80
N SER A 265 13.61 -15.98 26.04
CA SER A 265 13.12 -15.21 27.18
C SER A 265 12.78 -13.77 26.78
N PRO A 266 11.63 -13.25 27.26
CA PRO A 266 11.25 -11.85 27.04
C PRO A 266 11.89 -10.88 28.05
N LEU A 267 12.74 -11.39 28.99
CA LEU A 267 13.24 -10.61 30.09
C LEU A 267 14.37 -9.67 29.72
N CYS A 268 14.34 -8.48 30.32
CA CYS A 268 15.44 -7.54 30.38
C CYS A 268 16.52 -8.03 31.34
N GLN A 269 17.74 -7.52 31.22
CA GLN A 269 18.82 -7.78 32.19
C GLN A 269 18.48 -7.32 33.61
N CYS A 270 17.51 -6.43 33.81
CA CYS A 270 17.01 -6.02 35.13
C CYS A 270 16.00 -7.01 35.76
N GLY A 271 15.62 -8.08 35.01
CA GLY A 271 14.68 -9.11 35.48
C GLY A 271 13.21 -8.88 35.06
N ALA A 272 12.82 -7.69 34.62
CA ALA A 272 11.47 -7.41 34.16
C ALA A 272 11.26 -7.78 32.68
N ILE A 273 10.01 -7.93 32.23
CA ILE A 273 9.70 -8.13 30.79
C ILE A 273 10.15 -6.89 29.99
N GLU A 274 10.96 -7.08 28.95
CA GLU A 274 11.52 -6.00 28.15
C GLU A 274 10.52 -5.50 27.08
N THR A 275 9.42 -4.90 27.52
CA THR A 275 8.46 -4.22 26.66
C THR A 275 9.01 -2.86 26.22
N THR A 276 8.37 -2.24 25.22
CA THR A 276 8.69 -0.85 24.82
C THR A 276 8.44 0.12 25.98
N GLU A 277 7.36 -0.05 26.70
CA GLU A 277 7.00 0.78 27.85
C GLU A 277 8.04 0.64 28.99
N HIS A 278 8.39 -0.62 29.35
CA HIS A 278 9.44 -0.87 30.33
C HIS A 278 10.75 -0.19 29.95
N TYR A 279 11.17 -0.33 28.69
CA TYR A 279 12.41 0.27 28.19
C TYR A 279 12.39 1.79 28.28
N LEU A 280 11.30 2.44 27.85
CA LEU A 280 11.21 3.90 27.84
C LEU A 280 11.02 4.48 29.25
N LEU A 281 10.16 3.88 30.11
CA LEU A 281 9.68 4.53 31.32
C LEU A 281 10.22 3.93 32.61
N TYR A 282 10.50 2.62 32.70
CA TYR A 282 10.69 1.95 33.98
C TYR A 282 12.04 1.25 34.17
N CYS A 283 12.76 0.93 33.10
CA CYS A 283 13.98 0.15 33.20
C CYS A 283 15.07 0.88 34.00
N PRO A 284 15.55 0.34 35.15
CA PRO A 284 16.56 1.00 35.94
C PRO A 284 17.92 1.14 35.27
N LEU A 285 18.20 0.26 34.28
CA LEU A 285 19.45 0.32 33.54
C LEU A 285 19.60 1.60 32.71
N TYR A 286 18.51 2.30 32.41
CA TYR A 286 18.49 3.49 31.59
C TYR A 286 18.07 4.76 32.31
N ASN A 287 18.06 4.72 33.69
CA ASN A 287 17.61 5.87 34.51
C ASN A 287 18.34 7.17 34.15
N VAL A 288 19.66 7.15 34.03
CA VAL A 288 20.44 8.35 33.74
C VAL A 288 20.00 8.99 32.40
N HIS A 289 19.79 8.17 31.41
CA HIS A 289 19.33 8.69 30.07
C HIS A 289 17.89 9.15 30.10
N ARG A 290 17.03 8.50 30.91
CA ARG A 290 15.64 8.89 31.08
C ARG A 290 15.52 10.24 31.77
N GLN A 291 16.27 10.47 32.84
CA GLN A 291 16.34 11.75 33.55
C GLN A 291 16.71 12.90 32.61
N LEU A 292 17.63 12.66 31.65
CA LEU A 292 18.09 13.67 30.74
C LEU A 292 17.09 13.98 29.61
N PHE A 293 16.34 13.01 29.15
CA PHE A 293 15.58 13.15 27.88
C PHE A 293 14.07 12.96 28.02
N ILE A 294 13.59 12.13 28.93
CA ILE A 294 12.16 11.73 29.02
C ILE A 294 11.49 12.34 30.26
N GLU A 295 12.16 12.30 31.44
CA GLU A 295 11.60 12.83 32.67
C GLU A 295 11.20 14.31 32.63
N PRO A 296 11.84 15.21 31.86
CA PRO A 296 11.36 16.58 31.71
C PRO A 296 9.90 16.70 31.22
N PHE A 297 9.35 15.63 30.65
CA PHE A 297 7.95 15.58 30.19
C PHE A 297 7.01 14.86 31.19
N PHE A 298 7.51 14.31 32.32
CA PHE A 298 6.67 13.59 33.26
C PHE A 298 5.75 14.50 34.09
N ASP A 299 6.14 15.76 34.25
CA ASP A 299 5.35 16.74 34.98
C ASP A 299 4.12 17.24 34.21
N ASP A 300 4.03 16.92 32.92
CA ASP A 300 2.88 17.25 32.11
C ASP A 300 1.85 16.11 32.16
N PRO A 301 0.71 16.29 32.91
CA PRO A 301 -0.30 15.26 33.07
C PRO A 301 -1.00 14.87 31.73
N LEU A 302 -0.81 15.65 30.68
CA LEU A 302 -1.38 15.39 29.35
C LEU A 302 -0.53 14.38 28.57
N ILE A 303 0.73 14.13 28.95
CA ILE A 303 1.65 13.24 28.24
C ILE A 303 1.53 11.81 28.76
N SER A 304 0.95 10.93 27.97
CA SER A 304 0.89 9.48 28.22
C SER A 304 1.99 8.73 27.47
N TYR A 305 2.16 7.44 27.81
CA TYR A 305 3.09 6.54 27.12
C TYR A 305 2.92 6.56 25.59
N ASP A 306 1.69 6.54 25.09
CA ASP A 306 1.42 6.53 23.65
C ASP A 306 1.92 7.79 22.94
N HIS A 307 1.95 8.92 23.63
CA HIS A 307 2.44 10.19 23.07
C HIS A 307 3.95 10.16 22.76
N TYR A 308 4.73 9.41 23.55
CA TYR A 308 6.16 9.20 23.23
C TYR A 308 6.36 8.41 21.94
N LEU A 309 5.44 7.52 21.59
CA LEU A 309 5.54 6.70 20.37
C LEU A 309 4.86 7.34 19.17
N PHE A 310 3.64 7.82 19.35
CA PHE A 310 2.75 8.22 18.24
C PHE A 310 2.52 9.72 18.16
N GLY A 311 2.86 10.49 19.19
CA GLY A 311 2.47 11.88 19.35
C GLY A 311 0.97 12.04 19.59
N SER A 312 0.48 13.28 19.58
CA SER A 312 -0.94 13.58 19.75
C SER A 312 -1.41 14.66 18.77
N PRO A 313 -2.61 14.52 18.17
CA PRO A 313 -3.22 15.59 17.39
C PRO A 313 -3.64 16.80 18.25
N GLU A 314 -3.74 16.63 19.57
CA GLU A 314 -4.07 17.69 20.52
C GLU A 314 -2.90 18.60 20.84
N PHE A 315 -1.66 18.11 20.62
CA PHE A 315 -0.44 18.88 20.81
C PHE A 315 -0.09 19.71 19.56
N SER A 316 0.56 20.85 19.78
CA SER A 316 1.13 21.60 18.68
C SER A 316 2.17 20.78 17.91
N TYR A 317 2.50 21.23 16.71
CA TYR A 317 3.56 20.59 15.94
C TYR A 317 4.90 20.61 16.69
N GLU A 318 5.23 21.74 17.31
CA GLU A 318 6.45 21.98 18.04
C GLU A 318 6.55 21.05 19.25
N GLN A 319 5.48 20.90 20.04
CA GLN A 319 5.43 19.96 21.17
C GLN A 319 5.67 18.51 20.74
N ASN A 320 4.99 18.08 19.68
CA ASN A 320 5.24 16.74 19.13
C ASN A 320 6.69 16.57 18.64
N VAL A 321 7.29 17.61 18.05
CA VAL A 321 8.69 17.61 17.63
C VAL A 321 9.64 17.44 18.81
N GLU A 322 9.42 18.18 19.89
CA GLU A 322 10.24 18.11 21.11
C GLU A 322 10.18 16.71 21.72
N ILE A 323 8.99 16.15 21.90
CA ILE A 323 8.80 14.79 22.42
C ILE A 323 9.53 13.77 21.55
N PHE A 324 9.38 13.85 20.23
CA PHE A 324 10.00 12.90 19.29
C PHE A 324 11.53 13.00 19.30
N LEU A 325 12.10 14.20 19.37
CA LEU A 325 13.55 14.42 19.46
C LEU A 325 14.10 13.92 20.80
N ALA A 326 13.38 14.12 21.88
CA ALA A 326 13.71 13.62 23.20
C ALA A 326 13.76 12.08 23.24
N VAL A 327 12.72 11.43 22.74
CA VAL A 327 12.65 9.96 22.63
C VAL A 327 13.78 9.42 21.75
N GLN A 328 14.03 10.02 20.59
CA GLN A 328 15.12 9.60 19.71
C GLN A 328 16.50 9.78 20.36
N SER A 329 16.70 10.87 21.10
CA SER A 329 17.92 11.11 21.88
C SER A 329 18.11 10.06 22.97
N PHE A 330 17.07 9.74 23.72
CA PHE A 330 17.08 8.63 24.68
C PHE A 330 17.45 7.30 24.00
N ILE A 331 16.79 6.93 22.90
CA ILE A 331 17.04 5.67 22.19
C ILE A 331 18.51 5.56 21.73
N ILE A 332 19.06 6.64 21.20
CA ILE A 332 20.43 6.66 20.69
C ILE A 332 21.45 6.60 21.83
N ASN A 333 21.26 7.40 22.89
CA ASN A 333 22.22 7.52 23.98
C ASN A 333 22.17 6.32 24.95
N SER A 334 21.03 5.63 25.08
CA SER A 334 20.91 4.39 25.87
C SER A 334 21.78 3.25 25.32
N LYS A 335 22.20 3.33 24.08
CA LYS A 335 23.02 2.33 23.36
C LYS A 335 22.41 0.92 23.32
N ARG A 336 21.11 0.74 23.73
CA ARG A 336 20.42 -0.56 23.77
C ARG A 336 20.37 -1.27 22.40
N PHE A 337 20.38 -0.50 21.33
CA PHE A 337 20.27 -1.00 19.97
C PHE A 337 21.59 -0.95 19.18
N ASN A 338 22.70 -0.58 19.83
CA ASN A 338 24.00 -0.70 19.19
C ASN A 338 24.34 -2.18 19.05
N ARG A 339 24.74 -2.58 17.85
CA ARG A 339 25.32 -3.89 17.65
C ARG A 339 26.70 -3.90 18.32
N ASN A 340 26.91 -4.80 19.28
CA ASN A 340 28.25 -5.24 19.67
C ASN A 340 28.89 -5.97 18.50
#